data_eab6afd3907a7de69ee75083783a1db9
#
_entry.id   eab6afd3907a7de69ee75083783a1db9
#
_cell.length_a   1.000
_cell.length_b   1.000
_cell.length_c   1.000
_cell.angle_alpha   90.00
_cell.angle_beta   90.00
_cell.angle_gamma   90.00
#
_symmetry.space_group_name_H-M   'P 1'
#
loop_
_entity.id
_entity.type
_entity.pdbx_description
1 polymer ?
#
loop_
_entity_poly.entity_id
_entity_poly.type
_entity_poly.pdbx_seq_one_letter_code
_entity_poly.pdbx_strand_id
1 'polypeptide(L)'
;SPHITSLLIPQEVFGYDDLTPVDILLENSRNMIEKAKLSNSFSINELEEEMDALDVDSDDYQERMEQLCNRIAELEDDDDGINDNLLERAQDALNFFGVPETTFSTPTAQLSGGLRKKVALASAVMERPQLLLLDEPTCHIDIGGILQLRKLIAGCMESNTTVVLISHDVDLMNDVATDVIDFRDLKLGYYAGNYHDYLKYRRERITNQVKQAGALEKQRTSMVQSIDNLKKKSTQSDSRTTKKKINKAIKSKEKKLERHGIEKNEFGHRRTDQKDGGIRKGSINSIGASQRNQMTHKELLKLADIGIGPTPDKAVQFDFKNTTCTWGDEPLVMIMDVGHSYEENPHESPPKLIFDCVDLSIREGSRTAILGENGAGKTSLLSIIAGKMSPSEGSVHFANGITIGHFHQNIVDNLIEDTDTNVTPLSYLSERFPSTPEQDIRGELTRFGLNPKQASTNVRFLSGGERCRACMVSMMLESPDLIVIDEITNHLDVESVEALIYGLKTWNGTIVLASHDANFIRTLGGDSYVLFDGKLRRIVGGVDAYLRVFAKHTTA
;
A
#
# COMPACT_ATOMS: atom_id res chain seq x y z
N SER A 1 8.07 9.35 -24.94
CA SER A 1 7.87 10.18 -26.14
C SER A 1 8.35 11.59 -25.83
N PRO A 2 9.11 12.28 -26.67
CA PRO A 2 9.58 13.64 -26.40
C PRO A 2 8.45 14.69 -26.37
N HIS A 3 7.22 14.30 -26.71
CA HIS A 3 6.06 15.19 -26.86
C HIS A 3 5.05 15.14 -25.70
N ILE A 4 5.32 14.39 -24.62
CA ILE A 4 4.41 14.31 -23.47
C ILE A 4 5.06 14.94 -22.27
N THR A 5 4.42 15.98 -21.72
CA THR A 5 4.84 16.57 -20.44
C THR A 5 4.44 15.64 -19.31
N SER A 6 5.38 15.22 -18.48
CA SER A 6 5.14 14.31 -17.37
C SER A 6 5.76 14.84 -16.07
N LEU A 7 5.03 14.66 -14.99
CA LEU A 7 5.48 14.97 -13.63
C LEU A 7 5.40 13.70 -12.77
N LEU A 8 6.49 13.36 -12.10
CA LEU A 8 6.55 12.30 -11.11
C LEU A 8 6.65 12.90 -9.70
N ILE A 9 5.74 12.49 -8.82
CA ILE A 9 5.81 12.77 -7.40
C ILE A 9 6.21 11.46 -6.70
N PRO A 10 7.46 11.36 -6.22
CA PRO A 10 7.99 10.14 -5.62
C PRO A 10 7.41 9.93 -4.21
N GLN A 11 7.55 8.72 -3.66
CA GLN A 11 7.13 8.37 -2.31
C GLN A 11 7.81 9.27 -1.27
N GLU A 12 9.13 9.42 -1.35
CA GLU A 12 9.91 10.29 -0.47
C GLU A 12 10.32 11.57 -1.20
N VAL A 13 10.06 12.72 -0.58
CA VAL A 13 10.43 14.04 -1.08
C VAL A 13 11.54 14.60 -0.21
N PHE A 14 12.71 14.76 -0.80
CA PHE A 14 13.86 15.36 -0.11
C PHE A 14 13.71 16.88 -0.01
N GLY A 15 14.24 17.45 1.06
CA GLY A 15 14.34 18.91 1.21
C GLY A 15 15.68 19.43 0.69
N TYR A 16 15.69 20.70 0.30
CA TYR A 16 16.86 21.41 -0.16
C TYR A 16 17.18 22.52 0.84
N ASP A 17 18.46 22.71 1.16
CA ASP A 17 18.92 23.70 2.14
C ASP A 17 18.79 25.15 1.60
N ASP A 18 18.89 25.32 0.30
CA ASP A 18 18.93 26.63 -0.37
C ASP A 18 17.61 27.01 -1.08
N LEU A 19 16.62 26.09 -1.14
CA LEU A 19 15.38 26.31 -1.89
C LEU A 19 14.17 26.38 -0.98
N THR A 20 13.39 27.45 -1.14
CA THR A 20 12.10 27.61 -0.48
C THR A 20 10.98 26.89 -1.26
N PRO A 21 9.80 26.63 -0.66
CA PRO A 21 8.64 26.09 -1.38
C PRO A 21 8.28 26.85 -2.66
N VAL A 22 8.33 28.17 -2.61
CA VAL A 22 8.05 29.03 -3.77
C VAL A 22 9.12 28.87 -4.85
N ASP A 23 10.41 28.84 -4.47
CA ASP A 23 11.50 28.68 -5.43
C ASP A 23 11.41 27.35 -6.18
N ILE A 24 11.07 26.25 -5.49
CA ILE A 24 10.90 24.93 -6.10
C ILE A 24 9.77 24.97 -7.15
N LEU A 25 8.63 25.57 -6.82
CA LEU A 25 7.51 25.64 -7.75
C LEU A 25 7.86 26.50 -8.98
N LEU A 26 8.52 27.63 -8.77
CA LEU A 26 8.97 28.52 -9.85
C LEU A 26 10.01 27.86 -10.74
N GLU A 27 11.00 27.16 -10.15
CA GLU A 27 12.04 26.45 -10.91
C GLU A 27 11.45 25.30 -11.73
N ASN A 28 10.58 24.48 -11.13
CA ASN A 28 9.91 23.39 -11.81
C ASN A 28 9.05 23.90 -12.98
N SER A 29 8.30 24.98 -12.77
CA SER A 29 7.49 25.58 -13.83
C SER A 29 8.33 26.14 -14.95
N ARG A 30 9.44 26.84 -14.66
CA ARG A 30 10.36 27.31 -15.69
C ARG A 30 10.94 26.15 -16.50
N ASN A 31 11.37 25.09 -15.83
CA ASN A 31 11.90 23.89 -16.49
C ASN A 31 10.84 23.21 -17.39
N MET A 32 9.57 23.20 -16.96
CA MET A 32 8.48 22.67 -17.79
C MET A 32 8.18 23.55 -19.00
N ILE A 33 8.13 24.87 -18.81
CA ILE A 33 7.96 25.85 -19.91
C ILE A 33 9.08 25.69 -20.93
N GLU A 34 10.33 25.59 -20.47
CA GLU A 34 11.49 25.40 -21.36
C GLU A 34 11.41 24.09 -22.15
N LYS A 35 11.01 23.00 -21.50
CA LYS A 35 10.78 21.70 -22.15
C LYS A 35 9.61 21.76 -23.14
N ALA A 36 8.53 22.45 -22.80
CA ALA A 36 7.39 22.65 -23.68
C ALA A 36 7.80 23.45 -24.93
N LYS A 37 8.56 24.55 -24.75
CA LYS A 37 9.11 25.34 -25.86
C LYS A 37 10.00 24.52 -26.80
N LEU A 38 10.91 23.71 -26.24
CA LEU A 38 11.72 22.79 -27.02
C LEU A 38 10.87 21.77 -27.78
N SER A 39 9.82 21.22 -27.13
CA SER A 39 8.89 20.28 -27.80
C SER A 39 8.10 20.96 -28.91
N ASN A 40 7.57 22.16 -28.66
CA ASN A 40 6.84 22.93 -29.65
C ASN A 40 7.73 23.30 -30.84
N SER A 41 8.98 23.71 -30.60
CA SER A 41 9.92 24.02 -31.69
C SER A 41 10.26 22.80 -32.55
N PHE A 42 10.36 21.60 -31.97
CA PHE A 42 10.50 20.35 -32.75
C PHE A 42 9.26 20.05 -33.58
N SER A 43 8.06 20.21 -32.98
CA SER A 43 6.79 19.98 -33.67
C SER A 43 6.57 21.01 -34.82
N ILE A 44 6.93 22.26 -34.61
CA ILE A 44 6.88 23.32 -35.61
C ILE A 44 7.81 22.97 -36.79
N ASN A 45 9.06 22.57 -36.51
CA ASN A 45 10.01 22.16 -37.55
C ASN A 45 9.49 20.94 -38.34
N GLU A 46 8.89 19.95 -37.71
CA GLU A 46 8.28 18.80 -38.39
C GLU A 46 7.10 19.22 -39.29
N LEU A 47 6.26 20.16 -38.81
CA LEU A 47 5.15 20.71 -39.59
C LEU A 47 5.64 21.57 -40.77
N GLU A 48 6.72 22.34 -40.58
CA GLU A 48 7.37 23.10 -41.65
C GLU A 48 7.99 22.17 -42.72
N GLU A 49 8.64 21.07 -42.30
CA GLU A 49 9.14 20.05 -43.22
C GLU A 49 7.97 19.35 -43.97
N GLU A 50 6.83 19.12 -43.32
CA GLU A 50 5.64 18.58 -43.97
C GLU A 50 5.03 19.59 -44.96
N MET A 51 5.04 20.89 -44.64
CA MET A 51 4.64 21.97 -45.53
C MET A 51 5.52 22.04 -46.78
N ASP A 52 6.84 21.94 -46.62
CA ASP A 52 7.81 21.96 -47.71
C ASP A 52 7.70 20.71 -48.63
N ALA A 53 7.21 19.60 -48.07
CA ALA A 53 7.04 18.34 -48.78
C ALA A 53 5.68 18.25 -49.56
N LEU A 54 4.78 19.24 -49.40
CA LEU A 54 3.48 19.24 -50.06
C LEU A 54 3.64 19.45 -51.58
N ASP A 55 2.96 18.63 -52.34
CA ASP A 55 2.91 18.76 -53.82
C ASP A 55 1.97 19.90 -54.19
N VAL A 56 2.55 20.96 -54.80
CA VAL A 56 1.86 22.20 -55.19
C VAL A 56 0.77 21.93 -56.25
N ASP A 57 0.88 20.84 -57.01
CA ASP A 57 -0.07 20.45 -58.06
C ASP A 57 -1.23 19.56 -57.57
N SER A 58 -1.31 19.25 -56.25
CA SER A 58 -2.39 18.45 -55.68
C SER A 58 -3.67 19.26 -55.46
N ASP A 59 -4.82 18.65 -55.71
CA ASP A 59 -6.15 19.29 -55.54
C ASP A 59 -6.42 19.72 -54.09
N ASP A 60 -5.74 19.10 -53.09
CA ASP A 60 -5.90 19.34 -51.65
C ASP A 60 -4.83 20.28 -51.06
N TYR A 61 -3.93 20.85 -51.88
CA TYR A 61 -2.78 21.65 -51.41
C TYR A 61 -3.18 22.81 -50.51
N GLN A 62 -4.19 23.59 -50.94
CA GLN A 62 -4.62 24.80 -50.19
C GLN A 62 -5.23 24.44 -48.86
N GLU A 63 -6.05 23.40 -48.78
CA GLU A 63 -6.71 22.97 -47.57
C GLU A 63 -5.69 22.40 -46.55
N ARG A 64 -4.75 21.60 -47.01
CA ARG A 64 -3.65 21.08 -46.14
C ARG A 64 -2.71 22.17 -45.66
N MET A 65 -2.35 23.09 -46.51
CA MET A 65 -1.50 24.23 -46.14
C MET A 65 -2.17 25.09 -45.06
N GLU A 66 -3.47 25.38 -45.20
CA GLU A 66 -4.22 26.15 -44.19
C GLU A 66 -4.32 25.39 -42.86
N GLN A 67 -4.51 24.07 -42.88
CA GLN A 67 -4.53 23.23 -41.67
C GLN A 67 -3.19 23.25 -40.96
N LEU A 68 -2.06 23.14 -41.68
CA LEU A 68 -0.71 23.19 -41.10
C LEU A 68 -0.37 24.57 -40.54
N CYS A 69 -0.70 25.65 -41.26
CA CYS A 69 -0.51 27.03 -40.77
C CYS A 69 -1.31 27.30 -39.49
N ASN A 70 -2.58 26.87 -39.45
CA ASN A 70 -3.40 27.04 -38.25
C ASN A 70 -2.82 26.25 -37.04
N ARG A 71 -2.27 25.06 -37.30
CA ARG A 71 -1.65 24.26 -36.26
C ARG A 71 -0.34 24.83 -35.71
N ILE A 72 0.46 25.47 -36.59
CA ILE A 72 1.67 26.21 -36.19
C ILE A 72 1.28 27.43 -35.36
N ALA A 73 0.28 28.19 -35.81
CA ALA A 73 -0.21 29.35 -35.06
C ALA A 73 -0.77 28.99 -33.66
N GLU A 74 -1.49 27.85 -33.54
CA GLU A 74 -1.92 27.34 -32.24
C GLU A 74 -0.74 27.02 -31.31
N LEU A 75 0.37 26.45 -31.82
CA LEU A 75 1.55 26.13 -31.04
C LEU A 75 2.38 27.37 -30.65
N GLU A 76 2.32 28.44 -31.44
CA GLU A 76 2.98 29.72 -31.15
C GLU A 76 2.17 30.55 -30.13
N ASP A 77 0.82 30.57 -30.23
CA ASP A 77 -0.04 31.30 -29.29
C ASP A 77 -0.03 30.73 -27.87
N ASP A 78 0.21 29.42 -27.71
CA ASP A 78 0.37 28.79 -26.37
C ASP A 78 1.61 29.31 -25.62
N ASP A 79 2.55 29.98 -26.28
CA ASP A 79 3.83 30.39 -25.68
C ASP A 79 3.78 31.75 -24.94
N ASP A 80 2.88 32.65 -25.34
CA ASP A 80 2.85 34.04 -24.80
C ASP A 80 2.04 34.21 -23.51
N GLY A 81 1.12 33.28 -23.19
CA GLY A 81 0.22 33.38 -22.03
C GLY A 81 0.74 32.85 -20.68
N ILE A 82 1.89 32.16 -20.65
CA ILE A 82 2.30 31.34 -19.50
C ILE A 82 3.11 32.13 -18.46
N ASN A 83 3.73 33.26 -18.81
CA ASN A 83 4.70 33.96 -17.97
C ASN A 83 4.13 34.99 -16.99
N ASP A 84 2.88 35.44 -17.14
CA ASP A 84 2.29 36.42 -16.24
C ASP A 84 1.73 35.76 -14.96
N ASN A 85 2.18 36.24 -13.78
CA ASN A 85 1.74 35.82 -12.44
C ASN A 85 2.20 34.45 -11.93
N LEU A 86 3.37 33.91 -12.33
CA LEU A 86 3.89 32.65 -11.80
C LEU A 86 4.00 32.63 -10.26
N LEU A 87 4.36 33.77 -9.64
CA LEU A 87 4.49 33.87 -8.19
C LEU A 87 3.13 33.71 -7.48
N GLU A 88 2.10 34.38 -7.97
CA GLU A 88 0.74 34.30 -7.43
C GLU A 88 0.17 32.87 -7.59
N ARG A 89 0.37 32.27 -8.76
CA ARG A 89 -0.01 30.87 -9.00
C ARG A 89 0.72 29.88 -8.10
N ALA A 90 2.01 30.11 -7.80
CA ALA A 90 2.78 29.29 -6.87
C ALA A 90 2.22 29.41 -5.45
N GLN A 91 1.90 30.62 -4.99
CA GLN A 91 1.29 30.85 -3.69
C GLN A 91 -0.11 30.22 -3.60
N ASP A 92 -0.93 30.36 -4.63
CA ASP A 92 -2.26 29.74 -4.70
C ASP A 92 -2.16 28.21 -4.66
N ALA A 93 -1.21 27.61 -5.37
CA ALA A 93 -1.00 26.17 -5.35
C ALA A 93 -0.55 25.65 -3.97
N LEU A 94 0.30 26.41 -3.26
CA LEU A 94 0.70 26.09 -1.89
C LEU A 94 -0.48 26.21 -0.93
N ASN A 95 -1.25 27.29 -1.05
CA ASN A 95 -2.46 27.52 -0.24
C ASN A 95 -3.53 26.45 -0.48
N PHE A 96 -3.67 25.97 -1.73
CA PHE A 96 -4.57 24.86 -2.06
C PHE A 96 -4.29 23.60 -1.23
N PHE A 97 -3.02 23.27 -0.98
CA PHE A 97 -2.63 22.16 -0.11
C PHE A 97 -2.51 22.52 1.37
N GLY A 98 -2.85 23.75 1.76
CA GLY A 98 -2.79 24.21 3.14
C GLY A 98 -1.37 24.27 3.68
N VAL A 99 -0.40 24.65 2.85
CA VAL A 99 0.96 24.98 3.30
C VAL A 99 0.92 26.35 3.98
N PRO A 100 1.35 26.50 5.25
CA PRO A 100 1.30 27.77 5.94
C PRO A 100 2.15 28.84 5.26
N GLU A 101 1.62 30.05 5.08
CA GLU A 101 2.34 31.18 4.46
C GLU A 101 3.65 31.50 5.17
N THR A 102 3.71 31.29 6.50
CA THR A 102 4.92 31.46 7.31
C THR A 102 6.08 30.58 6.85
N THR A 103 5.79 29.47 6.15
CA THR A 103 6.80 28.52 5.66
C THR A 103 7.24 28.80 4.22
N PHE A 104 6.61 29.72 3.51
CA PHE A 104 6.93 30.01 2.11
C PHE A 104 8.38 30.49 1.88
N SER A 105 8.96 31.12 2.89
CA SER A 105 10.36 31.60 2.86
C SER A 105 11.32 30.70 3.66
N THR A 106 10.85 29.56 4.15
CA THR A 106 11.67 28.64 4.93
C THR A 106 12.32 27.61 3.99
N PRO A 107 13.62 27.30 4.12
CA PRO A 107 14.25 26.23 3.35
C PRO A 107 13.53 24.91 3.50
N THR A 108 13.31 24.18 2.38
CA THR A 108 12.49 22.96 2.41
C THR A 108 13.11 21.81 3.21
N ALA A 109 14.43 21.84 3.44
CA ALA A 109 15.09 20.89 4.35
C ALA A 109 14.58 21.00 5.80
N GLN A 110 14.17 22.19 6.24
CA GLN A 110 13.64 22.44 7.58
C GLN A 110 12.15 22.09 7.72
N LEU A 111 11.46 21.81 6.61
CA LEU A 111 10.05 21.43 6.63
C LEU A 111 9.86 19.97 7.02
N SER A 112 8.73 19.66 7.66
CA SER A 112 8.32 18.29 7.91
C SER A 112 8.11 17.50 6.60
N GLY A 113 8.27 16.16 6.64
CA GLY A 113 8.03 15.30 5.48
C GLY A 113 6.66 15.53 4.83
N GLY A 114 5.62 15.72 5.64
CA GLY A 114 4.27 16.01 5.14
C GLY A 114 4.16 17.36 4.43
N LEU A 115 4.80 18.42 4.93
CA LEU A 115 4.84 19.72 4.25
C LEU A 115 5.61 19.64 2.94
N ARG A 116 6.76 18.94 2.92
CA ARG A 116 7.53 18.71 1.67
C ARG A 116 6.70 17.97 0.62
N LYS A 117 5.91 16.97 1.04
CA LYS A 117 5.01 16.25 0.13
C LYS A 117 3.90 17.16 -0.42
N LYS A 118 3.31 18.02 0.43
CA LYS A 118 2.32 19.04 0.00
C LYS A 118 2.91 20.03 -1.01
N VAL A 119 4.14 20.46 -0.82
CA VAL A 119 4.88 21.32 -1.79
C VAL A 119 5.06 20.59 -3.12
N ALA A 120 5.47 19.32 -3.10
CA ALA A 120 5.61 18.53 -4.33
C ALA A 120 4.27 18.33 -5.05
N LEU A 121 3.17 18.13 -4.32
CA LEU A 121 1.82 18.04 -4.90
C LEU A 121 1.34 19.40 -5.47
N ALA A 122 1.73 20.51 -4.86
CA ALA A 122 1.43 21.85 -5.38
C ALA A 122 2.06 22.10 -6.77
N SER A 123 3.23 21.46 -7.08
CA SER A 123 3.80 21.50 -8.44
C SER A 123 2.83 20.92 -9.47
N ALA A 124 2.08 19.87 -9.16
CA ALA A 124 1.13 19.27 -10.10
C ALA A 124 -0.08 20.21 -10.40
N VAL A 125 -0.51 21.02 -9.43
CA VAL A 125 -1.54 22.04 -9.64
C VAL A 125 -1.05 23.14 -10.56
N MET A 126 0.21 23.56 -10.37
CA MET A 126 0.81 24.65 -11.10
C MET A 126 1.20 24.27 -12.54
N GLU A 127 1.79 23.10 -12.72
CA GLU A 127 2.39 22.65 -13.99
C GLU A 127 1.38 22.04 -14.96
N ARG A 128 0.27 21.48 -14.45
CA ARG A 128 -0.78 20.79 -15.25
C ARG A 128 -0.21 19.83 -16.29
N PRO A 129 0.55 18.81 -15.89
CA PRO A 129 1.21 17.90 -16.82
C PRO A 129 0.18 17.05 -17.59
N GLN A 130 0.52 16.57 -18.79
CA GLN A 130 -0.32 15.61 -19.53
C GLN A 130 -0.34 14.23 -18.89
N LEU A 131 0.75 13.84 -18.22
CA LEU A 131 0.89 12.60 -17.46
C LEU A 131 1.37 12.89 -16.03
N LEU A 132 0.53 12.64 -15.06
CA LEU A 132 0.86 12.76 -13.64
C LEU A 132 1.09 11.37 -13.04
N LEU A 133 2.29 11.15 -12.51
CA LEU A 133 2.69 9.91 -11.85
C LEU A 133 2.77 10.15 -10.35
N LEU A 134 1.98 9.45 -9.55
CA LEU A 134 1.89 9.59 -8.11
C LEU A 134 2.30 8.27 -7.44
N ASP A 135 3.42 8.30 -6.71
CA ASP A 135 3.91 7.16 -5.96
C ASP A 135 3.67 7.37 -4.46
N GLU A 136 2.73 6.60 -3.90
CA GLU A 136 2.27 6.68 -2.51
C GLU A 136 2.05 8.15 -2.05
N PRO A 137 1.17 8.92 -2.74
CA PRO A 137 1.01 10.33 -2.43
C PRO A 137 0.34 10.60 -1.08
N THR A 138 -0.30 9.59 -0.48
CA THR A 138 -0.99 9.69 0.81
C THR A 138 -0.06 9.53 2.01
N CYS A 139 1.14 8.97 1.83
CA CYS A 139 2.11 8.81 2.90
C CYS A 139 2.51 10.17 3.50
N HIS A 140 2.50 10.26 4.83
CA HIS A 140 2.85 11.45 5.61
C HIS A 140 1.94 12.68 5.41
N ILE A 141 0.83 12.56 4.69
CA ILE A 141 -0.12 13.65 4.49
C ILE A 141 -1.28 13.47 5.47
N ASP A 142 -1.74 14.56 6.05
CA ASP A 142 -2.93 14.60 6.88
C ASP A 142 -4.23 14.41 6.07
N ILE A 143 -5.31 14.14 6.78
CA ILE A 143 -6.63 13.91 6.16
C ILE A 143 -7.05 15.10 5.29
N GLY A 144 -6.70 16.34 5.69
CA GLY A 144 -6.96 17.55 4.88
C GLY A 144 -6.23 17.50 3.55
N GLY A 145 -4.94 17.14 3.55
CA GLY A 145 -4.14 16.98 2.34
C GLY A 145 -4.66 15.87 1.42
N ILE A 146 -5.15 14.75 2.00
CA ILE A 146 -5.79 13.68 1.21
C ILE A 146 -7.05 14.17 0.49
N LEU A 147 -7.87 14.99 1.14
CA LEU A 147 -9.05 15.61 0.51
C LEU A 147 -8.66 16.56 -0.64
N GLN A 148 -7.57 17.32 -0.48
CA GLN A 148 -7.07 18.18 -1.57
C GLN A 148 -6.48 17.35 -2.71
N LEU A 149 -5.78 16.24 -2.41
CA LEU A 149 -5.30 15.31 -3.42
C LEU A 149 -6.44 14.73 -4.26
N ARG A 150 -7.57 14.35 -3.63
CA ARG A 150 -8.77 13.90 -4.34
C ARG A 150 -9.31 14.98 -5.29
N LYS A 151 -9.36 16.25 -4.85
CA LYS A 151 -9.77 17.37 -5.70
C LYS A 151 -8.81 17.59 -6.86
N LEU A 152 -7.49 17.50 -6.62
CA LEU A 152 -6.47 17.58 -7.68
C LEU A 152 -6.72 16.50 -8.75
N ILE A 153 -6.85 15.22 -8.33
CA ILE A 153 -7.07 14.12 -9.28
C ILE A 153 -8.38 14.31 -10.06
N ALA A 154 -9.46 14.72 -9.39
CA ALA A 154 -10.73 15.02 -10.07
C ALA A 154 -10.58 16.15 -11.12
N GLY A 155 -9.86 17.22 -10.81
CA GLY A 155 -9.55 18.29 -11.76
C GLY A 155 -8.66 17.83 -12.92
N CYS A 156 -7.74 16.91 -12.68
CA CYS A 156 -6.95 16.27 -13.74
C CYS A 156 -7.82 15.49 -14.72
N MET A 157 -8.83 14.76 -14.21
CA MET A 157 -9.77 14.01 -15.07
C MET A 157 -10.59 14.93 -15.97
N GLU A 158 -11.00 16.10 -15.48
CA GLU A 158 -11.72 17.12 -16.27
C GLU A 158 -10.84 17.79 -17.35
N SER A 159 -9.53 17.89 -17.08
CA SER A 159 -8.55 18.53 -17.98
C SER A 159 -7.83 17.57 -18.92
N ASN A 160 -8.32 16.32 -19.11
CA ASN A 160 -7.70 15.27 -19.92
C ASN A 160 -6.25 14.91 -19.51
N THR A 161 -5.86 15.17 -18.28
CA THR A 161 -4.59 14.71 -17.72
C THR A 161 -4.69 13.23 -17.37
N THR A 162 -3.78 12.42 -17.86
CA THR A 162 -3.69 11.01 -17.46
C THR A 162 -2.99 10.91 -16.11
N VAL A 163 -3.64 10.27 -15.13
CA VAL A 163 -3.06 10.06 -13.80
C VAL A 163 -2.75 8.58 -13.61
N VAL A 164 -1.52 8.25 -13.22
CA VAL A 164 -1.13 6.92 -12.76
C VAL A 164 -0.81 7.02 -11.27
N LEU A 165 -1.58 6.31 -10.47
CA LEU A 165 -1.53 6.33 -9.01
C LEU A 165 -1.09 4.98 -8.48
N ILE A 166 -0.04 4.96 -7.65
CA ILE A 166 0.30 3.83 -6.78
C ILE A 166 -0.09 4.24 -5.37
N SER A 167 -0.95 3.47 -4.72
CA SER A 167 -1.40 3.78 -3.36
C SER A 167 -1.86 2.54 -2.60
N HIS A 168 -1.73 2.60 -1.28
CA HIS A 168 -2.31 1.64 -0.34
C HIS A 168 -3.61 2.17 0.31
N ASP A 169 -4.03 3.40 0.02
CA ASP A 169 -5.28 3.98 0.49
C ASP A 169 -6.47 3.46 -0.34
N VAL A 170 -7.22 2.55 0.27
CA VAL A 170 -8.38 1.89 -0.36
C VAL A 170 -9.50 2.89 -0.66
N ASP A 171 -9.75 3.85 0.23
CA ASP A 171 -10.80 4.87 0.05
C ASP A 171 -10.44 5.78 -1.13
N LEU A 172 -9.18 6.24 -1.22
CA LEU A 172 -8.71 7.03 -2.35
C LEU A 172 -8.83 6.25 -3.67
N MET A 173 -8.34 5.01 -3.73
CA MET A 173 -8.40 4.19 -4.94
C MET A 173 -9.85 3.93 -5.39
N ASN A 174 -10.80 3.75 -4.46
CA ASN A 174 -12.20 3.56 -4.82
C ASN A 174 -12.85 4.83 -5.37
N ASP A 175 -12.43 5.99 -4.88
CA ASP A 175 -13.02 7.26 -5.28
C ASP A 175 -12.49 7.76 -6.63
N VAL A 176 -11.22 7.51 -6.95
CA VAL A 176 -10.57 8.14 -8.12
C VAL A 176 -10.20 7.17 -9.24
N ALA A 177 -10.04 5.88 -8.98
CA ALA A 177 -9.58 4.94 -10.01
C ALA A 177 -10.69 4.60 -11.01
N THR A 178 -10.38 4.72 -12.30
CA THR A 178 -11.22 4.24 -13.43
C THR A 178 -10.81 2.85 -13.89
N ASP A 179 -9.53 2.52 -13.73
CA ASP A 179 -8.91 1.26 -14.10
C ASP A 179 -7.88 0.85 -13.07
N VAL A 180 -7.71 -0.45 -12.86
CA VAL A 180 -6.73 -1.00 -11.94
C VAL A 180 -5.74 -1.86 -12.71
N ILE A 181 -4.43 -1.60 -12.50
CA ILE A 181 -3.34 -2.40 -13.04
C ILE A 181 -2.73 -3.21 -11.89
N ASP A 182 -2.90 -4.53 -11.92
CA ASP A 182 -2.33 -5.47 -10.95
C ASP A 182 -0.99 -5.99 -11.45
N PHE A 183 0.09 -5.72 -10.71
CA PHE A 183 1.43 -6.21 -11.00
C PHE A 183 1.73 -7.42 -10.13
N ARG A 184 1.54 -8.61 -10.69
CA ARG A 184 1.72 -9.88 -9.98
C ARG A 184 2.43 -10.92 -10.84
N ASP A 185 3.30 -11.71 -10.25
CA ASP A 185 4.07 -12.78 -10.93
C ASP A 185 4.82 -12.27 -12.20
N LEU A 186 5.38 -11.06 -12.14
CA LEU A 186 6.07 -10.38 -13.25
C LEU A 186 5.17 -10.14 -14.47
N LYS A 187 3.86 -10.02 -14.26
CA LYS A 187 2.87 -9.74 -15.30
C LYS A 187 1.97 -8.60 -14.86
N LEU A 188 1.49 -7.85 -15.84
CA LEU A 188 0.49 -6.81 -15.66
C LEU A 188 -0.89 -7.37 -16.00
N GLY A 189 -1.84 -7.26 -15.07
CA GLY A 189 -3.26 -7.53 -15.27
C GLY A 189 -4.03 -6.22 -15.32
N TYR A 190 -4.89 -6.04 -16.33
CA TYR A 190 -5.70 -4.83 -16.51
C TYR A 190 -7.15 -5.14 -16.16
N TYR A 191 -7.75 -4.29 -15.31
CA TYR A 191 -9.11 -4.43 -14.81
C TYR A 191 -9.82 -3.07 -14.92
N ALA A 192 -10.94 -3.03 -15.63
CA ALA A 192 -11.79 -1.84 -15.67
C ALA A 192 -12.59 -1.72 -14.37
N GLY A 193 -12.77 -0.50 -13.89
CA GLY A 193 -13.45 -0.19 -12.65
C GLY A 193 -12.50 0.18 -11.52
N ASN A 194 -13.07 0.47 -10.34
CA ASN A 194 -12.33 0.87 -9.16
C ASN A 194 -11.73 -0.34 -8.40
N TYR A 195 -11.08 -0.07 -7.29
CA TYR A 195 -10.43 -1.11 -6.48
C TYR A 195 -11.43 -2.16 -5.93
N HIS A 196 -12.65 -1.74 -5.58
CA HIS A 196 -13.70 -2.65 -5.14
C HIS A 196 -14.12 -3.63 -6.24
N ASP A 197 -14.28 -3.15 -7.47
CA ASP A 197 -14.59 -3.98 -8.64
C ASP A 197 -13.45 -4.96 -8.93
N TYR A 198 -12.20 -4.50 -8.86
CA TYR A 198 -11.02 -5.35 -8.97
C TYR A 198 -11.04 -6.50 -7.95
N LEU A 199 -11.30 -6.21 -6.67
CA LEU A 199 -11.39 -7.24 -5.62
C LEU A 199 -12.51 -8.26 -5.92
N LYS A 200 -13.62 -7.81 -6.46
CA LYS A 200 -14.73 -8.69 -6.87
C LYS A 200 -14.30 -9.62 -8.00
N TYR A 201 -13.71 -9.09 -9.07
CA TYR A 201 -13.17 -9.90 -10.18
C TYR A 201 -12.11 -10.89 -9.70
N ARG A 202 -11.23 -10.46 -8.82
CA ARG A 202 -10.19 -11.30 -8.23
C ARG A 202 -10.80 -12.47 -7.45
N ARG A 203 -11.79 -12.22 -6.58
CA ARG A 203 -12.50 -13.27 -5.81
C ARG A 203 -13.22 -14.26 -6.73
N GLU A 204 -13.89 -13.78 -7.74
CA GLU A 204 -14.56 -14.64 -8.73
C GLU A 204 -13.55 -15.51 -9.49
N ARG A 205 -12.43 -14.94 -9.91
CA ARG A 205 -11.36 -15.67 -10.60
C ARG A 205 -10.77 -16.77 -9.71
N ILE A 206 -10.43 -16.47 -8.46
CA ILE A 206 -9.92 -17.44 -7.48
C ILE A 206 -10.97 -18.54 -7.27
N THR A 207 -12.24 -18.18 -7.04
CA THR A 207 -13.33 -19.14 -6.83
C THR A 207 -13.48 -20.08 -8.03
N ASN A 208 -13.43 -19.55 -9.25
CA ASN A 208 -13.53 -20.35 -10.47
C ASN A 208 -12.33 -21.28 -10.64
N GLN A 209 -11.13 -20.82 -10.33
CA GLN A 209 -9.91 -21.63 -10.38
C GLN A 209 -9.95 -22.75 -9.35
N VAL A 210 -10.38 -22.48 -8.11
CA VAL A 210 -10.57 -23.52 -7.06
C VAL A 210 -11.61 -24.54 -7.49
N LYS A 211 -12.74 -24.11 -8.08
CA LYS A 211 -13.76 -25.02 -8.62
C LYS A 211 -13.21 -25.89 -9.75
N GLN A 212 -12.44 -25.32 -10.68
CA GLN A 212 -11.79 -26.05 -11.77
C GLN A 212 -10.77 -27.07 -11.24
N ALA A 213 -9.91 -26.65 -10.29
CA ALA A 213 -8.93 -27.54 -9.66
C ALA A 213 -9.63 -28.71 -8.95
N GLY A 214 -10.70 -28.43 -8.18
CA GLY A 214 -11.49 -29.46 -7.51
C GLY A 214 -12.22 -30.42 -8.48
N ALA A 215 -12.72 -29.91 -9.62
CA ALA A 215 -13.31 -30.75 -10.66
C ALA A 215 -12.28 -31.67 -11.32
N LEU A 216 -11.08 -31.14 -11.63
CA LEU A 216 -9.96 -31.91 -12.16
C LEU A 216 -9.51 -32.99 -11.18
N GLU A 217 -9.45 -32.71 -9.90
CA GLU A 217 -9.08 -33.67 -8.87
C GLU A 217 -10.11 -34.81 -8.73
N LYS A 218 -11.42 -34.46 -8.71
CA LYS A 218 -12.49 -35.46 -8.71
C LYS A 218 -12.41 -36.39 -9.92
N GLN A 219 -12.14 -35.86 -11.12
CA GLN A 219 -11.95 -36.66 -12.33
C GLN A 219 -10.73 -37.57 -12.21
N ARG A 220 -9.63 -37.05 -11.67
CA ARG A 220 -8.40 -37.82 -11.44
C ARG A 220 -8.63 -38.97 -10.46
N THR A 221 -9.25 -38.69 -9.32
CA THR A 221 -9.57 -39.71 -8.30
C THR A 221 -10.44 -40.80 -8.89
N SER A 222 -11.48 -40.45 -9.67
CA SER A 222 -12.33 -41.41 -10.39
C SER A 222 -11.54 -42.28 -11.38
N MET A 223 -10.59 -41.69 -12.12
CA MET A 223 -9.71 -42.42 -13.03
C MET A 223 -8.79 -43.41 -12.29
N VAL A 224 -8.20 -42.98 -11.17
CA VAL A 224 -7.33 -43.84 -10.33
C VAL A 224 -8.15 -45.02 -9.79
N GLN A 225 -9.31 -44.76 -9.17
CA GLN A 225 -10.20 -45.84 -8.68
C GLN A 225 -10.60 -46.82 -9.79
N SER A 226 -10.87 -46.32 -10.98
CA SER A 226 -11.19 -47.11 -12.15
C SER A 226 -10.02 -47.98 -12.62
N ILE A 227 -8.78 -47.51 -12.54
CA ILE A 227 -7.57 -48.28 -12.83
C ILE A 227 -7.36 -49.37 -11.78
N ASP A 228 -7.52 -49.05 -10.48
CA ASP A 228 -7.37 -50.02 -9.39
C ASP A 228 -8.41 -51.14 -9.47
N ASN A 229 -9.65 -50.80 -9.81
CA ASN A 229 -10.70 -51.80 -10.05
C ASN A 229 -10.37 -52.72 -11.23
N LEU A 230 -9.77 -52.18 -12.30
CA LEU A 230 -9.30 -53.00 -13.43
C LEU A 230 -8.11 -53.86 -13.06
N LYS A 231 -7.14 -53.36 -12.25
CA LYS A 231 -6.03 -54.14 -11.72
C LYS A 231 -6.54 -55.31 -10.87
N LYS A 232 -7.48 -55.09 -9.96
CA LYS A 232 -8.12 -56.15 -9.15
C LYS A 232 -8.81 -57.20 -10.04
N LYS A 233 -9.55 -56.80 -11.08
CA LYS A 233 -10.15 -57.71 -12.05
C LYS A 233 -9.13 -58.47 -12.88
N SER A 234 -7.97 -57.90 -13.22
CA SER A 234 -6.90 -58.56 -13.94
C SER A 234 -6.24 -59.68 -13.11
N THR A 235 -6.12 -59.48 -11.78
CA THR A 235 -5.57 -60.50 -10.86
C THR A 235 -6.53 -61.66 -10.64
N GLN A 236 -7.85 -61.39 -10.64
CA GLN A 236 -8.90 -62.39 -10.40
C GLN A 236 -9.33 -63.23 -11.65
N SER A 237 -8.86 -62.86 -12.85
CA SER A 237 -9.27 -63.51 -14.09
C SER A 237 -8.29 -64.66 -14.44
N ASP A 238 -8.81 -65.86 -14.68
CA ASP A 238 -7.97 -67.00 -15.09
C ASP A 238 -7.70 -67.09 -16.61
N SER A 239 -8.48 -66.36 -17.43
CA SER A 239 -8.35 -66.38 -18.89
C SER A 239 -7.24 -65.46 -19.38
N ARG A 240 -6.27 -66.06 -20.09
CA ARG A 240 -5.09 -65.33 -20.68
C ARG A 240 -5.50 -64.24 -21.68
N THR A 241 -6.59 -64.44 -22.44
CA THR A 241 -7.13 -63.50 -23.41
C THR A 241 -7.84 -62.31 -22.72
N THR A 242 -8.54 -62.56 -21.63
CA THR A 242 -9.22 -61.52 -20.81
C THR A 242 -8.18 -60.64 -20.10
N LYS A 243 -7.13 -61.25 -19.52
CA LYS A 243 -5.98 -60.52 -18.91
C LYS A 243 -5.34 -59.55 -19.91
N LYS A 244 -5.08 -60.01 -21.17
CA LYS A 244 -4.49 -59.12 -22.20
C LYS A 244 -5.39 -57.92 -22.55
N LYS A 245 -6.76 -58.10 -22.63
CA LYS A 245 -7.69 -57.03 -22.87
C LYS A 245 -7.74 -56.01 -21.70
N ILE A 246 -7.78 -56.52 -20.46
CA ILE A 246 -7.81 -55.66 -19.26
C ILE A 246 -6.48 -54.86 -19.15
N ASN A 247 -5.33 -55.51 -19.38
CA ASN A 247 -4.03 -54.77 -19.33
C ASN A 247 -3.90 -53.71 -20.41
N LYS A 248 -4.49 -53.90 -21.61
CA LYS A 248 -4.57 -52.89 -22.65
C LYS A 248 -5.43 -51.69 -22.20
N ALA A 249 -6.57 -51.98 -21.52
CA ALA A 249 -7.44 -50.95 -20.96
C ALA A 249 -6.79 -50.17 -19.81
N ILE A 250 -6.04 -50.85 -18.94
CA ILE A 250 -5.23 -50.20 -17.88
C ILE A 250 -4.21 -49.24 -18.49
N LYS A 251 -3.37 -49.72 -19.42
CA LYS A 251 -2.38 -48.85 -20.10
C LYS A 251 -3.02 -47.65 -20.81
N SER A 252 -4.20 -47.81 -21.41
CA SER A 252 -4.92 -46.73 -22.05
C SER A 252 -5.40 -45.68 -21.04
N LYS A 253 -5.90 -46.13 -19.85
CA LYS A 253 -6.35 -45.22 -18.79
C LYS A 253 -5.17 -44.57 -18.06
N GLU A 254 -4.07 -45.28 -17.83
CA GLU A 254 -2.83 -44.72 -17.28
C GLU A 254 -2.31 -43.62 -18.21
N LYS A 255 -2.28 -43.84 -19.53
CA LYS A 255 -1.88 -42.80 -20.50
C LYS A 255 -2.85 -41.61 -20.54
N LYS A 256 -4.16 -41.83 -20.26
CA LYS A 256 -5.11 -40.72 -20.10
C LYS A 256 -4.88 -39.95 -18.79
N LEU A 257 -4.55 -40.66 -17.71
CA LEU A 257 -4.23 -40.06 -16.41
C LEU A 257 -2.94 -39.22 -16.50
N GLU A 258 -1.90 -39.69 -17.21
CA GLU A 258 -0.66 -38.96 -17.46
C GLU A 258 -0.89 -37.63 -18.21
N ARG A 259 -1.90 -37.62 -19.09
CA ARG A 259 -2.27 -36.42 -19.87
C ARG A 259 -3.32 -35.53 -19.19
N HIS A 260 -3.84 -35.97 -18.04
CA HIS A 260 -4.87 -35.26 -17.34
C HIS A 260 -4.29 -34.01 -16.64
N GLY A 261 -4.86 -32.83 -16.91
CA GLY A 261 -4.37 -31.55 -16.35
C GLY A 261 -3.32 -30.84 -17.21
N ILE A 262 -2.90 -31.40 -18.36
CA ILE A 262 -2.03 -30.69 -19.31
C ILE A 262 -2.89 -29.74 -20.16
N GLU A 263 -2.56 -28.46 -20.14
CA GLU A 263 -3.24 -27.44 -20.95
C GLU A 263 -3.07 -27.71 -22.45
N LYS A 264 -4.09 -27.34 -23.22
CA LYS A 264 -4.02 -27.34 -24.66
C LYS A 264 -3.39 -26.03 -25.14
N ASN A 265 -2.58 -26.08 -26.19
CA ASN A 265 -2.10 -24.88 -26.86
C ASN A 265 -3.25 -24.18 -27.62
N GLU A 266 -3.00 -22.99 -28.16
CA GLU A 266 -3.96 -22.18 -28.92
C GLU A 266 -4.60 -22.94 -30.11
N PHE A 267 -3.94 -23.99 -30.60
CA PHE A 267 -4.43 -24.86 -31.67
C PHE A 267 -5.19 -26.10 -31.16
N GLY A 268 -5.53 -26.17 -29.88
CA GLY A 268 -6.28 -27.28 -29.28
C GLY A 268 -5.46 -28.56 -29.03
N HIS A 269 -4.16 -28.58 -29.35
CA HIS A 269 -3.27 -29.71 -29.09
C HIS A 269 -2.69 -29.63 -27.67
N ARG A 270 -2.63 -30.77 -26.98
CA ARG A 270 -1.94 -30.85 -25.68
C ARG A 270 -0.44 -30.78 -25.91
N ARG A 271 0.25 -29.87 -25.20
CA ARG A 271 1.71 -29.78 -25.27
C ARG A 271 2.35 -31.13 -24.90
N THR A 272 3.01 -31.73 -25.86
CA THR A 272 3.84 -32.91 -25.67
C THR A 272 5.31 -32.48 -25.78
N ASP A 273 5.85 -31.90 -24.73
CA ASP A 273 7.29 -31.52 -24.65
C ASP A 273 8.20 -32.74 -24.44
N GLN A 274 7.89 -33.87 -25.07
CA GLN A 274 8.54 -35.13 -24.78
C GLN A 274 9.44 -35.68 -25.88
N LYS A 275 9.83 -34.90 -26.87
CA LYS A 275 10.68 -35.48 -27.92
C LYS A 275 12.15 -35.09 -27.88
N ASP A 276 12.53 -34.10 -27.10
CA ASP A 276 13.94 -33.77 -26.93
C ASP A 276 14.32 -33.86 -25.44
N GLY A 277 15.21 -34.78 -25.11
CA GLY A 277 15.64 -35.18 -23.78
C GLY A 277 16.36 -34.11 -22.94
N GLY A 278 15.92 -32.87 -23.04
CA GLY A 278 16.39 -31.75 -22.23
C GLY A 278 15.32 -31.27 -21.27
N ILE A 279 15.46 -31.63 -19.99
CA ILE A 279 14.71 -31.05 -18.89
C ILE A 279 15.07 -29.55 -18.85
N ARG A 280 14.21 -28.67 -19.36
CA ARG A 280 14.34 -27.23 -19.10
C ARG A 280 14.03 -27.00 -17.61
N LYS A 281 15.09 -26.78 -16.84
CA LYS A 281 14.99 -26.31 -15.45
C LYS A 281 14.17 -25.01 -15.44
N GLY A 282 13.00 -25.04 -14.80
CA GLY A 282 12.17 -23.86 -14.60
C GLY A 282 10.74 -23.91 -15.15
N SER A 283 10.38 -24.94 -15.93
CA SER A 283 8.98 -25.13 -16.35
C SER A 283 8.34 -26.23 -15.50
N ILE A 284 7.31 -25.88 -14.76
CA ILE A 284 6.53 -26.81 -13.93
C ILE A 284 5.74 -27.80 -14.80
N ASN A 285 5.59 -27.50 -16.08
CA ASN A 285 5.12 -28.46 -17.09
C ASN A 285 6.10 -29.65 -17.25
N SER A 286 7.33 -29.58 -16.70
CA SER A 286 8.34 -30.62 -16.73
C SER A 286 8.36 -31.54 -15.51
N ILE A 287 7.53 -31.31 -14.49
CA ILE A 287 7.31 -32.30 -13.44
C ILE A 287 6.66 -33.51 -14.10
N GLY A 288 7.40 -34.62 -14.16
CA GLY A 288 6.99 -35.82 -14.88
C GLY A 288 5.58 -36.24 -14.50
N ALA A 289 4.82 -36.70 -15.49
CA ALA A 289 3.44 -37.15 -15.32
C ALA A 289 3.28 -38.17 -14.15
N SER A 290 4.34 -38.90 -13.83
CA SER A 290 4.43 -39.83 -12.71
C SER A 290 4.36 -39.14 -11.33
N GLN A 291 4.94 -37.97 -11.16
CA GLN A 291 4.88 -37.24 -9.88
C GLN A 291 3.54 -36.52 -9.67
N ARG A 292 2.88 -36.05 -10.74
CA ARG A 292 1.54 -35.45 -10.66
C ARG A 292 0.46 -36.46 -10.25
N ASN A 293 0.67 -37.75 -10.52
CA ASN A 293 -0.27 -38.81 -10.18
C ASN A 293 -0.37 -39.09 -8.68
N GLN A 294 0.56 -38.56 -7.87
CA GLN A 294 0.65 -38.78 -6.43
C GLN A 294 0.24 -37.55 -5.61
N MET A 295 -0.02 -36.40 -6.25
CA MET A 295 -0.28 -35.16 -5.55
C MET A 295 -1.72 -35.03 -5.08
N THR A 296 -1.87 -34.65 -3.82
CA THR A 296 -3.16 -34.30 -3.21
C THR A 296 -3.60 -32.89 -3.62
N HIS A 297 -4.88 -32.57 -3.41
CA HIS A 297 -5.41 -31.21 -3.64
C HIS A 297 -4.58 -30.12 -2.93
N LYS A 298 -4.12 -30.42 -1.70
CA LYS A 298 -3.27 -29.51 -0.89
C LYS A 298 -1.88 -29.30 -1.51
N GLU A 299 -1.36 -30.29 -2.22
CA GLU A 299 -0.08 -30.19 -2.95
C GLU A 299 -0.26 -29.50 -4.30
N LEU A 300 -1.39 -29.66 -4.96
CA LEU A 300 -1.77 -28.89 -6.16
C LEU A 300 -1.98 -27.40 -5.83
N LEU A 301 -2.53 -27.08 -4.66
CA LEU A 301 -2.60 -25.70 -4.15
C LEU A 301 -1.22 -25.14 -3.83
N LYS A 302 -0.28 -25.97 -3.29
CA LYS A 302 1.12 -25.55 -3.10
C LYS A 302 1.88 -25.34 -4.42
N LEU A 303 1.53 -26.07 -5.47
CA LEU A 303 2.10 -25.87 -6.82
C LEU A 303 1.51 -24.63 -7.49
N ALA A 304 0.32 -24.22 -7.09
CA ALA A 304 -0.25 -22.94 -7.46
C ALA A 304 0.59 -21.77 -6.94
N ASP A 305 1.21 -21.91 -5.76
CA ASP A 305 2.21 -20.96 -5.22
C ASP A 305 3.45 -20.79 -6.10
N ILE A 306 3.68 -21.70 -7.05
CA ILE A 306 4.83 -21.67 -7.96
C ILE A 306 4.40 -21.26 -9.39
N GLY A 307 3.20 -20.70 -9.57
CA GLY A 307 2.70 -20.19 -10.86
C GLY A 307 1.93 -21.18 -11.73
N ILE A 308 1.44 -22.30 -11.16
CA ILE A 308 0.56 -23.26 -11.86
C ILE A 308 -0.76 -23.40 -11.13
N GLY A 309 -1.67 -22.58 -11.46
CA GLY A 309 -3.00 -22.54 -10.86
C GLY A 309 -3.17 -21.33 -9.95
N PRO A 310 -4.29 -21.22 -9.22
CA PRO A 310 -4.52 -20.09 -8.34
C PRO A 310 -3.41 -20.07 -7.29
N THR A 311 -2.60 -19.01 -7.27
CA THR A 311 -1.87 -18.67 -6.07
C THR A 311 -2.91 -18.38 -5.01
N PRO A 312 -3.08 -19.22 -3.97
CA PRO A 312 -3.76 -18.71 -2.79
C PRO A 312 -2.92 -17.54 -2.34
N ASP A 313 -3.53 -16.36 -2.26
CA ASP A 313 -2.92 -15.27 -1.56
C ASP A 313 -2.52 -15.83 -0.20
N LYS A 314 -1.25 -15.72 0.16
CA LYS A 314 -0.81 -16.00 1.51
C LYS A 314 -1.47 -14.93 2.34
N ALA A 315 -2.68 -15.24 2.83
CA ALA A 315 -3.38 -14.34 3.72
C ALA A 315 -2.44 -14.08 4.90
N VAL A 316 -1.89 -12.89 4.95
CA VAL A 316 -1.18 -12.42 6.12
C VAL A 316 -2.21 -12.48 7.24
N GLN A 317 -1.90 -13.17 8.33
CA GLN A 317 -2.77 -13.22 9.50
C GLN A 317 -1.99 -12.65 10.68
N PHE A 318 -2.61 -11.73 11.38
CA PHE A 318 -2.12 -11.24 12.66
C PHE A 318 -2.96 -11.89 13.75
N ASP A 319 -2.36 -12.78 14.50
CA ASP A 319 -3.03 -13.51 15.58
C ASP A 319 -2.60 -12.94 16.93
N PHE A 320 -3.39 -12.00 17.44
CA PHE A 320 -3.16 -11.36 18.73
C PHE A 320 -3.65 -12.28 19.85
N LYS A 321 -2.79 -12.61 20.81
CA LYS A 321 -3.19 -13.35 22.02
C LYS A 321 -4.04 -12.46 22.92
N ASN A 322 -5.20 -12.97 23.31
CA ASN A 322 -6.08 -12.26 24.23
C ASN A 322 -5.44 -12.07 25.61
N THR A 323 -5.66 -10.91 26.20
CA THR A 323 -5.25 -10.60 27.56
C THR A 323 -6.15 -11.35 28.56
N THR A 324 -5.57 -11.77 29.67
CA THR A 324 -6.28 -12.52 30.73
C THR A 324 -6.58 -11.66 31.96
N CYS A 325 -6.02 -10.45 32.04
CA CYS A 325 -6.26 -9.52 33.14
C CYS A 325 -7.60 -8.83 32.98
N THR A 326 -8.35 -8.69 34.06
CA THR A 326 -9.56 -7.86 34.16
C THR A 326 -9.30 -6.76 35.17
N TRP A 327 -9.37 -5.52 34.73
CA TRP A 327 -9.04 -4.33 35.51
C TRP A 327 -10.26 -3.74 36.24
N GLY A 328 -11.46 -4.28 36.00
CA GLY A 328 -12.71 -3.80 36.57
C GLY A 328 -13.16 -2.45 35.99
N ASP A 329 -13.75 -1.62 36.86
CA ASP A 329 -14.27 -0.30 36.44
C ASP A 329 -13.23 0.83 36.44
N GLU A 330 -12.01 0.57 36.93
CA GLU A 330 -10.95 1.59 36.96
C GLU A 330 -10.37 1.80 35.53
N PRO A 331 -10.05 3.06 35.18
CA PRO A 331 -9.39 3.34 33.91
C PRO A 331 -7.96 2.81 33.90
N LEU A 332 -7.52 2.24 32.77
CA LEU A 332 -6.14 1.80 32.57
C LEU A 332 -5.16 2.98 32.55
N VAL A 333 -5.56 4.07 31.91
CA VAL A 333 -4.81 5.32 31.86
C VAL A 333 -5.78 6.48 32.07
N MET A 334 -5.45 7.39 32.97
CA MET A 334 -6.20 8.61 33.26
C MET A 334 -5.29 9.82 33.09
N ILE A 335 -5.65 10.69 32.20
CA ILE A 335 -4.96 11.93 31.87
C ILE A 335 -5.81 13.06 32.43
N MET A 336 -5.22 13.93 33.25
CA MET A 336 -5.91 15.03 33.91
C MET A 336 -5.15 16.33 33.72
N ASP A 337 -5.80 17.28 33.05
CA ASP A 337 -5.33 18.64 32.83
C ASP A 337 -3.90 18.70 32.24
N VAL A 338 -3.61 17.79 31.28
CA VAL A 338 -2.27 17.63 30.72
C VAL A 338 -2.01 18.67 29.63
N GLY A 339 -0.90 19.40 29.82
CA GLY A 339 -0.29 20.28 28.84
C GLY A 339 1.12 19.80 28.48
N HIS A 340 1.55 20.09 27.25
CA HIS A 340 2.89 19.75 26.78
C HIS A 340 3.48 20.81 25.86
N SER A 341 4.76 21.11 26.09
CA SER A 341 5.59 21.98 25.26
C SER A 341 6.96 21.36 25.07
N TYR A 342 7.59 21.59 23.91
CA TYR A 342 9.00 21.30 23.74
C TYR A 342 9.82 22.51 24.19
N GLU A 343 10.86 22.29 25.01
CA GLU A 343 11.83 23.31 25.38
C GLU A 343 12.78 23.54 24.19
N GLU A 344 12.45 24.45 23.28
CA GLU A 344 13.31 24.73 22.12
C GLU A 344 14.37 25.80 22.36
N ASN A 345 14.22 26.70 23.32
CA ASN A 345 15.27 27.66 23.69
C ASN A 345 15.05 28.25 25.09
N PRO A 346 16.08 28.26 25.96
CA PRO A 346 15.99 28.92 27.27
C PRO A 346 15.79 30.45 27.20
N HIS A 347 15.84 31.03 26.00
CA HIS A 347 15.74 32.47 25.76
C HIS A 347 14.42 32.93 25.17
N GLU A 348 13.53 32.03 24.73
CA GLU A 348 12.18 32.36 24.29
C GLU A 348 11.18 32.12 25.41
N SER A 349 10.62 33.17 25.96
CA SER A 349 9.58 33.11 27.01
C SER A 349 8.27 33.63 26.43
N PRO A 350 7.13 32.94 26.63
CA PRO A 350 6.91 31.61 27.21
C PRO A 350 7.02 30.48 26.17
N PRO A 351 7.33 29.24 26.62
CA PRO A 351 7.39 28.08 25.71
C PRO A 351 6.02 27.89 25.04
N LYS A 352 6.02 27.67 23.73
CA LYS A 352 4.79 27.49 22.95
C LYS A 352 4.19 26.11 23.31
N LEU A 353 3.06 26.11 24.01
CA LEU A 353 2.29 24.90 24.28
C LEU A 353 1.80 24.28 22.97
N ILE A 354 2.01 22.97 22.82
CA ILE A 354 1.50 22.20 21.67
C ILE A 354 0.03 21.86 21.93
N PHE A 355 -0.27 21.45 23.17
CA PHE A 355 -1.63 21.27 23.64
C PHE A 355 -1.69 21.58 25.14
N ASP A 356 -2.89 21.88 25.61
CA ASP A 356 -3.17 22.32 26.96
C ASP A 356 -4.53 21.78 27.45
N CYS A 357 -4.64 21.57 28.74
CA CYS A 357 -5.88 21.11 29.40
C CYS A 357 -6.49 19.87 28.73
N VAL A 358 -5.68 18.85 28.48
CA VAL A 358 -6.15 17.59 27.90
C VAL A 358 -6.60 16.65 29.01
N ASP A 359 -7.89 16.24 28.92
CA ASP A 359 -8.49 15.22 29.78
C ASP A 359 -8.89 14.00 28.95
N LEU A 360 -8.44 12.81 29.35
CA LEU A 360 -8.79 11.57 28.67
C LEU A 360 -8.75 10.39 29.66
N SER A 361 -9.77 9.53 29.59
CA SER A 361 -9.84 8.30 30.38
C SER A 361 -9.96 7.10 29.44
N ILE A 362 -8.98 6.20 29.53
CA ILE A 362 -8.88 4.98 28.71
C ILE A 362 -9.25 3.79 29.58
N ARG A 363 -10.31 3.07 29.22
CA ARG A 363 -10.82 1.90 29.96
C ARG A 363 -10.48 0.61 29.24
N GLU A 364 -10.49 -0.49 30.00
CA GLU A 364 -10.29 -1.84 29.45
C GLU A 364 -11.22 -2.12 28.26
N GLY A 365 -10.67 -2.72 27.20
CA GLY A 365 -11.41 -3.07 25.98
C GLY A 365 -11.85 -1.91 25.12
N SER A 366 -11.58 -0.63 25.54
CA SER A 366 -11.94 0.53 24.72
C SER A 366 -11.09 0.63 23.43
N ARG A 367 -11.68 1.26 22.42
CA ARG A 367 -11.03 1.61 21.16
C ARG A 367 -11.08 3.12 21.04
N THR A 368 -9.93 3.79 21.05
CA THR A 368 -9.84 5.25 21.03
C THR A 368 -9.00 5.70 19.86
N ALA A 369 -9.56 6.51 18.98
CA ALA A 369 -8.85 7.12 17.86
C ALA A 369 -8.58 8.60 18.15
N ILE A 370 -7.33 9.05 17.93
CA ILE A 370 -6.91 10.44 18.06
C ILE A 370 -6.66 10.97 16.64
N LEU A 371 -7.50 11.93 16.22
CA LEU A 371 -7.46 12.60 14.93
C LEU A 371 -6.84 13.99 15.08
N GLY A 372 -6.37 14.56 13.99
CA GLY A 372 -5.84 15.93 13.96
C GLY A 372 -4.86 16.11 12.80
N GLU A 373 -4.54 17.36 12.52
CA GLU A 373 -3.58 17.74 11.49
C GLU A 373 -2.15 17.29 11.84
N ASN A 374 -1.26 17.30 10.84
CA ASN A 374 0.15 17.09 11.07
C ASN A 374 0.71 18.22 11.95
N GLY A 375 1.52 17.84 12.96
CA GLY A 375 2.05 18.82 13.91
C GLY A 375 1.11 19.21 15.06
N ALA A 376 -0.14 18.73 15.10
CA ALA A 376 -1.07 19.02 16.20
C ALA A 376 -0.67 18.43 17.56
N GLY A 377 0.36 17.57 17.61
CA GLY A 377 0.83 16.95 18.85
C GLY A 377 0.32 15.53 19.10
N LYS A 378 -0.25 14.84 18.11
CA LYS A 378 -0.77 13.46 18.24
C LYS A 378 0.29 12.50 18.79
N THR A 379 1.47 12.46 18.15
CA THR A 379 2.61 11.60 18.57
C THR A 379 3.06 11.89 19.99
N SER A 380 3.10 13.17 20.40
CA SER A 380 3.45 13.56 21.77
C SER A 380 2.42 13.07 22.76
N LEU A 381 1.13 13.24 22.47
CA LEU A 381 0.05 12.76 23.32
C LEU A 381 0.04 11.23 23.43
N LEU A 382 0.26 10.51 22.31
CA LEU A 382 0.40 9.04 22.32
C LEU A 382 1.61 8.58 23.12
N SER A 383 2.74 9.30 23.04
CA SER A 383 3.95 8.99 23.84
C SER A 383 3.73 9.23 25.33
N ILE A 384 2.93 10.22 25.71
CA ILE A 384 2.52 10.46 27.09
C ILE A 384 1.58 9.34 27.58
N ILE A 385 0.59 8.91 26.76
CA ILE A 385 -0.30 7.78 27.05
C ILE A 385 0.50 6.49 27.21
N ALA A 386 1.56 6.30 26.41
CA ALA A 386 2.44 5.14 26.49
C ALA A 386 3.45 5.20 27.66
N GLY A 387 3.47 6.28 28.44
CA GLY A 387 4.43 6.48 29.54
C GLY A 387 5.88 6.66 29.08
N LYS A 388 6.09 7.01 27.80
CA LYS A 388 7.43 7.26 27.22
C LYS A 388 7.87 8.71 27.32
N MET A 389 6.93 9.62 27.56
CA MET A 389 7.15 11.05 27.68
C MET A 389 6.38 11.58 28.89
N SER A 390 7.01 12.46 29.67
CA SER A 390 6.35 13.15 30.77
C SER A 390 5.62 14.38 30.25
N PRO A 391 4.42 14.70 30.74
CA PRO A 391 3.76 15.96 30.42
C PRO A 391 4.52 17.13 31.05
N SER A 392 4.41 18.33 30.45
CA SER A 392 4.96 19.56 31.01
C SER A 392 4.08 20.09 32.17
N GLU A 393 2.77 19.88 32.05
CA GLU A 393 1.78 20.27 33.08
C GLU A 393 0.75 19.15 33.27
N GLY A 394 0.04 19.14 34.39
CA GLY A 394 -0.97 18.13 34.70
C GLY A 394 -0.40 16.80 35.20
N SER A 395 -1.20 15.74 35.14
CA SER A 395 -0.82 14.42 35.64
C SER A 395 -1.38 13.27 34.83
N VAL A 396 -0.62 12.17 34.79
CA VAL A 396 -1.03 10.91 34.14
C VAL A 396 -0.98 9.80 35.19
N HIS A 397 -2.07 9.08 35.35
CA HIS A 397 -2.18 7.95 36.23
C HIS A 397 -2.35 6.66 35.45
N PHE A 398 -1.54 5.66 35.75
CA PHE A 398 -1.57 4.34 35.18
C PHE A 398 -2.10 3.33 36.18
N ALA A 399 -2.90 2.37 35.74
CA ALA A 399 -3.30 1.24 36.57
C ALA A 399 -2.07 0.43 37.02
N ASN A 400 -2.09 -0.08 38.24
CA ASN A 400 -0.94 -0.78 38.83
C ASN A 400 -0.65 -2.08 38.07
N GLY A 401 0.56 -2.19 37.49
CA GLY A 401 1.01 -3.39 36.77
C GLY A 401 0.52 -3.49 35.33
N ILE A 402 -0.03 -2.43 34.74
CA ILE A 402 -0.39 -2.38 33.34
C ILE A 402 0.82 -2.55 32.42
N THR A 403 0.68 -3.36 31.39
CA THR A 403 1.67 -3.51 30.30
C THR A 403 1.20 -2.77 29.07
N ILE A 404 2.01 -1.81 28.60
CA ILE A 404 1.68 -0.95 27.46
C ILE A 404 2.63 -1.26 26.30
N GLY A 405 2.07 -1.76 25.20
CA GLY A 405 2.78 -1.89 23.93
C GLY A 405 2.69 -0.58 23.14
N HIS A 406 3.82 -0.01 22.76
CA HIS A 406 3.85 1.22 21.97
C HIS A 406 4.49 1.00 20.60
N PHE A 407 3.69 1.14 19.56
CA PHE A 407 4.15 1.15 18.19
C PHE A 407 4.23 2.60 17.71
N HIS A 408 5.41 3.19 17.74
CA HIS A 408 5.64 4.56 17.30
C HIS A 408 6.14 4.60 15.85
N GLN A 409 5.95 5.72 15.18
CA GLN A 409 6.21 5.91 13.75
C GLN A 409 7.63 5.48 13.34
N ASN A 410 8.66 5.78 14.12
CA ASN A 410 10.06 5.52 13.78
C ASN A 410 10.57 4.15 14.27
N ILE A 411 9.72 3.28 14.84
CA ILE A 411 10.18 2.00 15.42
C ILE A 411 10.81 1.09 14.36
N VAL A 412 10.36 1.19 13.12
CA VAL A 412 10.85 0.39 11.99
C VAL A 412 12.22 0.88 11.53
N ASP A 413 12.45 2.18 11.56
CA ASP A 413 13.72 2.80 11.17
C ASP A 413 14.77 2.63 12.27
N ASN A 414 14.38 2.81 13.53
CA ASN A 414 15.23 2.55 14.69
C ASN A 414 15.73 1.09 14.72
N LEU A 415 14.91 0.13 14.26
CA LEU A 415 15.35 -1.26 14.14
C LEU A 415 16.57 -1.43 13.21
N ILE A 416 16.74 -0.53 12.23
CA ILE A 416 17.90 -0.55 11.31
C ILE A 416 19.10 0.17 11.93
N GLU A 417 18.86 1.29 12.61
CA GLU A 417 19.90 2.14 13.19
C GLU A 417 20.52 1.50 14.42
N ASP A 418 19.71 0.89 15.28
CA ASP A 418 20.13 0.26 16.54
C ASP A 418 20.78 -1.12 16.33
N THR A 419 20.76 -1.67 15.11
CA THR A 419 21.25 -3.03 14.89
C THR A 419 22.59 -3.08 14.15
N ASP A 420 23.52 -3.90 14.68
CA ASP A 420 24.74 -4.28 13.99
C ASP A 420 24.48 -4.87 12.60
N THR A 421 25.49 -4.86 11.74
CA THR A 421 25.40 -5.17 10.31
C THR A 421 24.79 -6.54 9.95
N ASN A 422 24.60 -7.45 10.92
CA ASN A 422 24.16 -8.85 10.67
C ASN A 422 22.95 -9.32 11.52
N VAL A 423 22.13 -8.41 12.03
CA VAL A 423 20.98 -8.77 12.87
C VAL A 423 19.80 -9.27 12.03
N THR A 424 19.20 -10.38 12.47
CA THR A 424 17.97 -10.96 11.90
C THR A 424 16.81 -10.71 12.87
N PRO A 425 15.52 -10.73 12.42
CA PRO A 425 14.38 -10.64 13.33
C PRO A 425 14.45 -11.65 14.48
N LEU A 426 14.88 -12.86 14.18
CA LEU A 426 15.00 -13.92 15.17
C LEU A 426 16.09 -13.61 16.21
N SER A 427 17.29 -13.21 15.78
CA SER A 427 18.39 -12.89 16.71
C SER A 427 18.04 -11.67 17.57
N TYR A 428 17.46 -10.62 16.97
CA TYR A 428 17.00 -9.43 17.69
C TYR A 428 15.99 -9.77 18.81
N LEU A 429 14.98 -10.59 18.48
CA LEU A 429 13.97 -10.99 19.46
C LEU A 429 14.52 -11.94 20.52
N SER A 430 15.43 -12.85 20.14
CA SER A 430 16.06 -13.77 21.12
C SER A 430 16.95 -13.02 22.11
N GLU A 431 17.63 -11.97 21.69
CA GLU A 431 18.43 -11.11 22.58
C GLU A 431 17.55 -10.29 23.51
N ARG A 432 16.45 -9.72 22.98
CA ARG A 432 15.51 -8.91 23.76
C ARG A 432 14.69 -9.74 24.76
N PHE A 433 14.36 -10.99 24.41
CA PHE A 433 13.55 -11.90 25.22
C PHE A 433 14.31 -13.21 25.57
N PRO A 434 15.39 -13.14 26.34
CA PRO A 434 16.24 -14.31 26.62
C PRO A 434 15.54 -15.43 27.41
N SER A 435 14.43 -15.11 28.08
CA SER A 435 13.59 -16.08 28.80
C SER A 435 12.63 -16.86 27.88
N THR A 436 12.43 -16.41 26.65
CA THR A 436 11.50 -17.04 25.69
C THR A 436 12.26 -18.03 24.80
N PRO A 437 11.84 -19.31 24.71
CA PRO A 437 12.47 -20.27 23.84
C PRO A 437 12.46 -19.81 22.37
N GLU A 438 13.55 -20.03 21.65
CA GLU A 438 13.68 -19.64 20.24
C GLU A 438 12.55 -20.21 19.34
N GLN A 439 12.07 -21.41 19.67
CA GLN A 439 10.97 -22.06 18.94
C GLN A 439 9.66 -21.27 19.08
N ASP A 440 9.39 -20.68 20.24
CA ASP A 440 8.21 -19.85 20.50
C ASP A 440 8.32 -18.53 19.75
N ILE A 441 9.51 -17.91 19.72
CA ILE A 441 9.77 -16.70 18.93
C ILE A 441 9.55 -16.97 17.43
N ARG A 442 10.03 -18.11 16.90
CA ARG A 442 9.75 -18.53 15.51
C ARG A 442 8.27 -18.74 15.26
N GLY A 443 7.55 -19.28 16.24
CA GLY A 443 6.10 -19.45 16.19
C GLY A 443 5.37 -18.11 16.06
N GLU A 444 5.73 -17.13 16.90
CA GLU A 444 5.16 -15.77 16.84
C GLU A 444 5.49 -15.06 15.52
N LEU A 445 6.74 -15.11 15.06
CA LEU A 445 7.12 -14.55 13.74
C LEU A 445 6.26 -15.14 12.62
N THR A 446 5.98 -16.46 12.67
CA THR A 446 5.12 -17.12 11.68
C THR A 446 3.66 -16.69 11.79
N ARG A 447 3.14 -16.46 13.00
CA ARG A 447 1.78 -15.93 13.24
C ARG A 447 1.59 -14.54 12.65
N PHE A 448 2.64 -13.72 12.67
CA PHE A 448 2.66 -12.40 12.05
C PHE A 448 3.09 -12.41 10.57
N GLY A 449 3.04 -13.59 9.91
CA GLY A 449 3.24 -13.73 8.48
C GLY A 449 4.70 -13.68 8.01
N LEU A 450 5.67 -13.75 8.92
CA LEU A 450 7.08 -13.89 8.58
C LEU A 450 7.43 -15.37 8.42
N ASN A 451 7.81 -15.78 7.22
CA ASN A 451 8.23 -17.15 6.97
C ASN A 451 9.63 -17.43 7.57
N PRO A 452 10.04 -18.70 7.75
CA PRO A 452 11.33 -19.05 8.35
C PRO A 452 12.55 -18.45 7.64
N LYS A 453 12.47 -18.21 6.33
CA LYS A 453 13.52 -17.55 5.56
C LYS A 453 13.62 -16.07 5.92
N GLN A 454 12.49 -15.36 5.97
CA GLN A 454 12.42 -13.95 6.37
C GLN A 454 12.87 -13.75 7.82
N ALA A 455 12.47 -14.64 8.74
CA ALA A 455 12.90 -14.62 10.15
C ALA A 455 14.43 -14.73 10.32
N SER A 456 15.12 -15.35 9.36
CA SER A 456 16.58 -15.54 9.35
C SER A 456 17.30 -14.66 8.33
N THR A 457 16.60 -13.75 7.64
CA THR A 457 17.18 -12.76 6.72
C THR A 457 17.59 -11.53 7.52
N ASN A 458 18.68 -10.87 7.13
CA ASN A 458 19.11 -9.63 7.76
C ASN A 458 18.01 -8.56 7.63
N VAL A 459 17.73 -7.83 8.72
CA VAL A 459 16.67 -6.82 8.81
C VAL A 459 16.77 -5.76 7.71
N ARG A 460 17.96 -5.41 7.28
CA ARG A 460 18.19 -4.42 6.20
C ARG A 460 17.67 -4.87 4.84
N PHE A 461 17.59 -6.17 4.60
CA PHE A 461 17.07 -6.74 3.34
C PHE A 461 15.58 -7.09 3.39
N LEU A 462 14.92 -6.84 4.51
CA LEU A 462 13.49 -6.98 4.63
C LEU A 462 12.77 -5.75 4.07
N SER A 463 11.58 -5.95 3.51
CA SER A 463 10.69 -4.85 3.14
C SER A 463 10.21 -4.09 4.39
N GLY A 464 9.73 -2.85 4.21
CA GLY A 464 9.14 -2.05 5.29
C GLY A 464 8.05 -2.80 6.04
N GLY A 465 7.14 -3.46 5.32
CA GLY A 465 6.07 -4.28 5.92
C GLY A 465 6.58 -5.51 6.68
N GLU A 466 7.65 -6.18 6.21
CA GLU A 466 8.25 -7.31 6.94
C GLU A 466 8.92 -6.83 8.24
N ARG A 467 9.61 -5.70 8.21
CA ARG A 467 10.20 -5.06 9.40
C ARG A 467 9.12 -4.63 10.39
N CYS A 468 8.06 -3.99 9.91
CA CYS A 468 6.91 -3.62 10.72
C CYS A 468 6.31 -4.82 11.45
N ARG A 469 6.14 -5.97 10.77
CA ARG A 469 5.66 -7.22 11.36
C ARG A 469 6.61 -7.75 12.44
N ALA A 470 7.92 -7.67 12.24
CA ALA A 470 8.90 -8.05 13.26
C ALA A 470 8.82 -7.17 14.52
N CYS A 471 8.63 -5.85 14.34
CA CYS A 471 8.40 -4.91 15.45
C CYS A 471 7.11 -5.22 16.21
N MET A 472 6.03 -5.59 15.50
CA MET A 472 4.77 -6.03 16.12
C MET A 472 4.96 -7.28 16.97
N VAL A 473 5.73 -8.27 16.49
CA VAL A 473 6.05 -9.46 17.29
C VAL A 473 6.78 -9.08 18.58
N SER A 474 7.75 -8.16 18.50
CA SER A 474 8.46 -7.65 19.68
C SER A 474 7.49 -7.08 20.72
N MET A 475 6.55 -6.25 20.27
CA MET A 475 5.52 -5.66 21.15
C MET A 475 4.60 -6.73 21.75
N MET A 476 4.15 -7.71 20.95
CA MET A 476 3.22 -8.73 21.42
C MET A 476 3.82 -9.77 22.35
N LEU A 477 5.13 -9.99 22.29
CA LEU A 477 5.84 -10.84 23.26
C LEU A 477 5.81 -10.27 24.69
N GLU A 478 5.62 -8.96 24.83
CA GLU A 478 5.40 -8.29 26.11
C GLU A 478 3.99 -8.53 26.69
N SER A 479 3.06 -9.14 25.90
CA SER A 479 1.66 -9.40 26.28
C SER A 479 0.93 -8.15 26.77
N PRO A 480 0.82 -7.09 25.96
CA PRO A 480 0.29 -5.80 26.40
C PRO A 480 -1.21 -5.85 26.70
N ASP A 481 -1.65 -5.11 27.73
CA ASP A 481 -3.06 -4.85 28.06
C ASP A 481 -3.62 -3.68 27.24
N LEU A 482 -2.75 -2.71 26.93
CA LEU A 482 -3.00 -1.53 26.10
C LEU A 482 -1.99 -1.47 24.95
N ILE A 483 -2.48 -1.36 23.72
CA ILE A 483 -1.64 -1.05 22.56
C ILE A 483 -1.87 0.40 22.15
N VAL A 484 -0.77 1.15 22.03
CA VAL A 484 -0.74 2.50 21.50
C VAL A 484 -0.09 2.45 20.10
N ILE A 485 -0.80 2.91 19.08
CA ILE A 485 -0.39 2.84 17.67
C ILE A 485 -0.29 4.24 17.08
N ASP A 486 0.86 4.58 16.52
CA ASP A 486 1.10 5.84 15.83
C ASP A 486 1.51 5.59 14.36
N GLU A 487 0.63 5.92 13.41
CA GLU A 487 0.84 5.90 11.96
C GLU A 487 1.35 4.58 11.36
N ILE A 488 0.89 3.43 11.89
CA ILE A 488 1.37 2.09 11.45
C ILE A 488 1.06 1.78 9.99
N THR A 489 -0.03 2.35 9.44
CA THR A 489 -0.52 2.06 8.10
C THR A 489 0.44 2.51 7.00
N ASN A 490 1.32 3.47 7.28
CA ASN A 490 2.31 3.99 6.31
C ASN A 490 3.36 2.95 5.88
N HIS A 491 3.55 1.87 6.67
CA HIS A 491 4.57 0.85 6.43
C HIS A 491 3.98 -0.49 5.95
N LEU A 492 2.67 -0.58 5.80
CA LEU A 492 1.98 -1.82 5.47
C LEU A 492 1.30 -1.73 4.10
N ASP A 493 1.35 -2.83 3.34
CA ASP A 493 0.55 -2.99 2.15
C ASP A 493 -0.94 -3.23 2.50
N VAL A 494 -1.83 -3.06 1.54
CA VAL A 494 -3.30 -3.16 1.74
C VAL A 494 -3.69 -4.49 2.38
N GLU A 495 -3.08 -5.61 1.94
CA GLU A 495 -3.38 -6.95 2.49
C GLU A 495 -2.96 -7.06 3.97
N SER A 496 -1.82 -6.47 4.33
CA SER A 496 -1.34 -6.41 5.71
C SER A 496 -2.20 -5.49 6.58
N VAL A 497 -2.68 -4.35 6.06
CA VAL A 497 -3.60 -3.46 6.78
C VAL A 497 -4.93 -4.18 7.05
N GLU A 498 -5.52 -4.86 6.06
CA GLU A 498 -6.75 -5.64 6.24
C GLU A 498 -6.58 -6.75 7.29
N ALA A 499 -5.45 -7.47 7.24
CA ALA A 499 -5.12 -8.50 8.22
C ALA A 499 -4.94 -7.94 9.63
N LEU A 500 -4.28 -6.77 9.75
CA LEU A 500 -4.10 -6.05 11.01
C LEU A 500 -5.45 -5.62 11.60
N ILE A 501 -6.33 -5.05 10.80
CA ILE A 501 -7.69 -4.69 11.20
C ILE A 501 -8.41 -5.93 11.76
N TYR A 502 -8.37 -7.05 11.05
CA TYR A 502 -9.00 -8.28 11.50
C TYR A 502 -8.43 -8.77 12.83
N GLY A 503 -7.11 -8.80 12.97
CA GLY A 503 -6.43 -9.19 14.20
C GLY A 503 -6.80 -8.30 15.39
N LEU A 504 -6.73 -6.98 15.21
CA LEU A 504 -7.09 -6.00 16.25
C LEU A 504 -8.57 -6.03 16.63
N LYS A 505 -9.47 -6.32 15.69
CA LYS A 505 -10.91 -6.49 15.99
C LYS A 505 -11.20 -7.70 16.84
N THR A 506 -10.49 -8.78 16.63
CA THR A 506 -10.68 -10.04 17.38
C THR A 506 -9.96 -10.05 18.73
N TRP A 507 -9.03 -9.13 18.92
CA TRP A 507 -8.29 -8.98 20.18
C TRP A 507 -9.14 -8.26 21.22
N ASN A 508 -9.12 -8.74 22.47
CA ASN A 508 -9.92 -8.19 23.57
C ASN A 508 -9.24 -7.06 24.36
N GLY A 509 -7.95 -6.79 24.13
CA GLY A 509 -7.21 -5.72 24.82
C GLY A 509 -7.64 -4.32 24.38
N THR A 510 -7.05 -3.31 24.97
CA THR A 510 -7.38 -1.89 24.77
C THR A 510 -6.51 -1.29 23.67
N ILE A 511 -7.09 -0.42 22.82
CA ILE A 511 -6.35 0.22 21.72
C ILE A 511 -6.53 1.73 21.78
N VAL A 512 -5.41 2.45 21.69
CA VAL A 512 -5.37 3.87 21.37
C VAL A 512 -4.54 4.04 20.09
N LEU A 513 -5.07 4.74 19.11
CA LEU A 513 -4.41 4.89 17.82
C LEU A 513 -4.49 6.31 17.26
N ALA A 514 -3.47 6.72 16.52
CA ALA A 514 -3.52 7.79 15.55
C ALA A 514 -3.22 7.23 14.17
N SER A 515 -4.02 7.59 13.19
CA SER A 515 -3.83 7.23 11.78
C SER A 515 -4.52 8.24 10.87
N HIS A 516 -4.00 8.39 9.66
CA HIS A 516 -4.63 9.14 8.59
C HIS A 516 -5.50 8.26 7.68
N ASP A 517 -5.46 6.94 7.85
CA ASP A 517 -6.31 5.99 7.15
C ASP A 517 -7.72 5.97 7.76
N ALA A 518 -8.66 6.61 7.07
CA ALA A 518 -10.05 6.69 7.52
C ALA A 518 -10.73 5.31 7.56
N ASN A 519 -10.39 4.39 6.65
CA ASN A 519 -10.93 3.04 6.63
C ASN A 519 -10.44 2.23 7.84
N PHE A 520 -9.17 2.36 8.22
CA PHE A 520 -8.60 1.73 9.40
C PHE A 520 -9.34 2.16 10.67
N ILE A 521 -9.53 3.48 10.88
CA ILE A 521 -10.22 4.04 12.04
C ILE A 521 -11.70 3.62 12.05
N ARG A 522 -12.40 3.77 10.93
CA ARG A 522 -13.82 3.42 10.78
C ARG A 522 -14.07 1.95 11.10
N THR A 523 -13.18 1.09 10.63
CA THR A 523 -13.35 -0.35 10.72
C THR A 523 -13.03 -0.89 12.11
N LEU A 524 -12.08 -0.32 12.84
CA LEU A 524 -11.83 -0.66 14.23
C LEU A 524 -12.94 -0.19 15.16
N GLY A 525 -13.62 0.91 14.81
CA GLY A 525 -14.69 1.49 15.61
C GLY A 525 -14.17 2.15 16.90
N GLY A 526 -15.10 2.58 17.76
CA GLY A 526 -14.79 3.15 19.06
C GLY A 526 -14.93 4.67 19.14
N ASP A 527 -14.40 5.25 20.20
CA ASP A 527 -14.47 6.70 20.46
C ASP A 527 -13.42 7.44 19.64
N SER A 528 -13.82 8.53 19.02
CA SER A 528 -12.92 9.39 18.25
C SER A 528 -12.78 10.75 18.91
N TYR A 529 -11.54 11.18 19.04
CA TYR A 529 -11.17 12.50 19.57
C TYR A 529 -10.38 13.26 18.52
N VAL A 530 -10.54 14.59 18.50
CA VAL A 530 -9.76 15.46 17.63
C VAL A 530 -8.91 16.39 18.48
N LEU A 531 -7.62 16.38 18.18
CA LEU A 531 -6.67 17.35 18.71
C LEU A 531 -6.60 18.53 17.72
N PHE A 532 -7.22 19.63 18.12
CA PHE A 532 -7.32 20.83 17.31
C PHE A 532 -7.11 22.07 18.18
N ASP A 533 -6.29 23.01 17.70
CA ASP A 533 -5.96 24.25 18.42
C ASP A 533 -5.52 23.98 19.88
N GLY A 534 -4.66 22.99 20.05
CA GLY A 534 -4.11 22.59 21.35
C GLY A 534 -5.10 21.92 22.30
N LYS A 535 -6.33 21.61 21.89
CA LYS A 535 -7.38 21.00 22.74
C LYS A 535 -7.88 19.69 22.20
N LEU A 536 -8.09 18.73 23.08
CA LEU A 536 -8.68 17.43 22.75
C LEU A 536 -10.19 17.48 22.89
N ARG A 537 -10.92 17.16 21.82
CA ARG A 537 -12.39 17.15 21.81
C ARG A 537 -12.93 15.83 21.28
N ARG A 538 -13.92 15.25 21.97
CA ARG A 538 -14.63 14.06 21.48
C ARG A 538 -15.53 14.42 20.30
N ILE A 539 -15.47 13.61 19.23
CA ILE A 539 -16.34 13.75 18.06
C ILE A 539 -17.40 12.65 18.05
N VAL A 540 -18.66 13.05 18.04
CA VAL A 540 -19.79 12.14 17.86
C VAL A 540 -19.96 11.86 16.36
N GLY A 541 -19.94 10.58 15.97
CA GLY A 541 -20.03 10.15 14.57
C GLY A 541 -18.67 9.77 13.95
N GLY A 542 -17.59 9.74 14.76
CA GLY A 542 -16.29 9.18 14.39
C GLY A 542 -15.58 9.94 13.26
N VAL A 543 -14.74 9.22 12.50
CA VAL A 543 -13.93 9.80 11.42
C VAL A 543 -14.80 10.42 10.30
N ASP A 544 -15.98 9.87 10.02
CA ASP A 544 -16.85 10.40 8.98
C ASP A 544 -17.41 11.79 9.33
N ALA A 545 -17.67 12.05 10.62
CA ALA A 545 -18.05 13.37 11.09
C ALA A 545 -16.88 14.37 10.96
N TYR A 546 -15.68 13.94 11.30
CA TYR A 546 -14.45 14.74 11.11
C TYR A 546 -14.24 15.11 9.64
N LEU A 547 -14.33 14.15 8.72
CA LEU A 547 -14.22 14.37 7.28
C LEU A 547 -15.24 15.40 6.75
N ARG A 548 -16.49 15.33 7.22
CA ARG A 548 -17.54 16.29 6.83
C ARG A 548 -17.27 17.72 7.31
N VAL A 549 -16.74 17.88 8.51
CA VAL A 549 -16.37 19.20 9.05
C VAL A 549 -15.22 19.77 8.23
N PHE A 550 -14.20 18.97 7.97
CA PHE A 550 -13.03 19.39 7.16
C PHE A 550 -13.42 19.76 5.73
N ALA A 551 -14.27 18.94 5.07
CA ALA A 551 -14.75 19.24 3.73
C ALA A 551 -15.49 20.59 3.63
N LYS A 552 -16.22 20.98 4.66
CA LYS A 552 -16.92 22.28 4.70
C LYS A 552 -15.98 23.47 4.87
N HIS A 553 -14.89 23.32 5.63
CA HIS A 553 -13.92 24.39 5.82
C HIS A 553 -13.01 24.62 4.60
N THR A 554 -12.85 23.60 3.75
CA THR A 554 -12.05 23.68 2.52
C THR A 554 -12.85 24.13 1.29
N THR A 555 -14.17 24.34 1.42
CA THR A 555 -15.05 24.87 0.36
C THR A 555 -15.46 26.33 0.61
N ALA A 556 -15.09 26.92 1.72
CA ALA A 556 -15.24 28.34 2.05
C ALA A 556 -13.91 29.07 1.84
#